data_a302e84614ab69d41c9b8bfa3411ac2d
#
_entry.id   a302e84614ab69d41c9b8bfa3411ac2d
#
_cell.length_a   1.000
_cell.length_b   1.000
_cell.length_c   1.000
_cell.angle_alpha   90.00
_cell.angle_beta   90.00
_cell.angle_gamma   90.00
#
_symmetry.space_group_name_H-M   'P 1'
#
loop_
_entity.id
_entity.type
_entity.pdbx_description
1 polymer ?
#
loop_
_entity_poly.entity_id
_entity_poly.type
_entity_poly.pdbx_seq_one_letter_code
_entity_poly.pdbx_strand_id
1 'polypeptide(L)'
;MGKFGFHSGYVKAQNIQKGTATITFTGSGDGSASVTFDRKFKKAPVVVLTPQERDITGNYSVTSITASGCTVWVDNAATTSDVEVGYIAMDQ
;
A
#
# COMPACT_ATOMS: atom_id res chain seq x y z
N MET A 1 -22.17 -4.69 -27.78
CA MET A 1 -22.01 -4.98 -27.06
C MET A 1 -21.70 -5.14 -26.34
N GLY A 2 -21.78 -4.99 -26.72
CA GLY A 2 -21.75 -5.21 -25.92
C GLY A 2 -21.25 -5.58 -25.43
N LYS A 3 -21.22 -5.42 -25.75
CA LYS A 3 -21.10 -5.81 -25.06
C LYS A 3 -20.46 -6.32 -24.48
N PHE A 4 -20.45 -6.22 -24.84
CA PHE A 4 -20.09 -6.75 -23.96
C PHE A 4 -19.84 -6.84 -23.08
N GLY A 5 -20.11 -6.76 -23.32
CA GLY A 5 -20.24 -6.92 -22.31
C GLY A 5 -19.82 -7.19 -21.49
N PHE A 6 -19.94 -7.21 -21.54
CA PHE A 6 -19.79 -7.52 -20.67
C PHE A 6 -19.64 -7.43 -19.90
N HIS A 7 -19.89 -7.30 -20.09
CA HIS A 7 -19.96 -7.30 -19.15
C HIS A 7 -20.01 -6.87 -18.45
N SER A 8 -20.15 -6.45 -19.04
CA SER A 8 -20.36 -6.14 -18.37
C SER A 8 -20.57 -5.86 -17.52
N GLY A 9 -20.85 -5.50 -18.12
CA GLY A 9 -21.10 -5.20 -17.06
C GLY A 9 -21.16 -5.69 -15.88
N TYR A 10 -21.22 -6.23 -15.93
CA TYR A 10 -21.02 -6.54 -14.75
C TYR A 10 -19.77 -6.39 -14.22
N VAL A 11 -18.97 -6.04 -15.01
CA VAL A 11 -17.75 -5.74 -14.33
C VAL A 11 -17.91 -4.38 -13.70
N LYS A 12 -18.11 -4.37 -12.45
CA LYS A 12 -18.07 -3.14 -11.74
C LYS A 12 -16.65 -2.63 -11.78
N ALA A 13 -16.49 -1.36 -12.00
CA ALA A 13 -15.18 -0.74 -11.87
C ALA A 13 -14.70 -0.93 -10.44
N GLN A 14 -13.58 -1.59 -10.28
CA GLN A 14 -12.96 -1.75 -8.97
C GLN A 14 -12.17 -0.51 -8.63
N ASN A 15 -12.16 -0.15 -7.37
CA ASN A 15 -11.29 0.91 -6.89
C ASN A 15 -9.92 0.30 -6.62
N ILE A 16 -8.98 0.62 -7.48
CA ILE A 16 -7.59 0.19 -7.34
C ILE A 16 -6.73 1.45 -7.31
N GLN A 17 -5.94 1.58 -6.26
CA GLN A 17 -5.08 2.74 -6.11
C GLN A 17 -3.66 2.26 -5.84
N LYS A 18 -2.70 2.98 -6.37
CA LYS A 18 -1.29 2.66 -6.18
C LYS A 18 -0.52 3.93 -5.88
N GLY A 19 0.61 3.77 -5.25
CA GLY A 19 1.47 4.89 -4.96
C GLY A 19 2.74 4.42 -4.30
N THR A 20 3.50 5.37 -3.78
CA THR A 20 4.71 5.09 -3.03
C THR A 20 4.63 5.79 -1.69
N ALA A 21 5.27 5.21 -0.70
CA ALA A 21 5.41 5.80 0.62
C ALA A 21 6.89 5.84 0.96
N THR A 22 7.32 6.91 1.62
CA THR A 22 8.69 7.04 2.08
C THR A 22 8.71 6.74 3.56
N ILE A 23 9.35 5.64 3.94
CA ILE A 23 9.46 5.22 5.32
C ILE A 23 10.63 5.95 5.96
N THR A 24 10.37 6.57 7.10
CA THR A 24 11.39 7.28 7.86
C THR A 24 11.70 6.52 9.13
N PHE A 25 12.96 6.61 9.56
CA PHE A 25 13.45 5.93 10.75
C PHE A 25 13.87 6.96 11.79
N THR A 26 13.69 6.60 13.05
CA THR A 26 14.03 7.47 14.18
C THR A 26 15.11 6.85 15.04
N GLY A 27 16.22 6.42 14.40
CA GLY A 27 17.38 5.94 15.10
C GLY A 27 17.42 4.45 15.40
N SER A 28 16.43 3.70 14.96
CA SER A 28 16.42 2.24 15.07
C SER A 28 16.10 1.64 13.71
N GLY A 29 16.12 0.32 13.62
CA GLY A 29 15.78 -0.37 12.37
C GLY A 29 14.29 -0.45 12.09
N ASP A 30 13.45 0.19 12.89
CA ASP A 30 12.00 0.19 12.70
C ASP A 30 11.55 1.54 12.17
N GLY A 31 10.80 1.54 11.09
CA GLY A 31 10.31 2.76 10.49
C GLY A 31 8.90 2.60 9.97
N SER A 32 8.25 3.72 9.72
CA SER A 32 6.87 3.71 9.25
C SER A 32 6.56 4.90 8.36
N ALA A 33 5.46 4.77 7.63
CA ALA A 33 4.90 5.86 6.85
C ALA A 33 3.39 5.74 6.87
N SER A 34 2.71 6.86 6.98
CA SER A 34 1.25 6.92 6.86
C SER A 34 0.87 7.09 5.41
N VAL A 35 -0.11 6.34 4.97
CA VAL A 35 -0.65 6.42 3.61
C VAL A 35 -2.09 6.86 3.70
N THR A 36 -2.43 7.91 2.96
CA THR A 36 -3.82 8.36 2.83
C THR A 36 -4.24 8.11 1.39
N PHE A 37 -5.32 7.37 1.21
CA PHE A 37 -5.80 7.05 -0.13
C PHE A 37 -6.44 8.27 -0.78
N ASP A 38 -6.20 8.46 -2.06
CA ASP A 38 -6.79 9.58 -2.81
C ASP A 38 -8.31 9.50 -2.80
N ARG A 39 -8.84 8.29 -2.88
CA ARG A 39 -10.28 8.06 -2.84
C ARG A 39 -10.57 7.07 -1.74
N LYS A 40 -11.53 7.40 -0.91
CA LYS A 40 -11.93 6.53 0.18
C LYS A 40 -12.58 5.26 -0.37
N PHE A 41 -12.21 4.11 0.19
CA PHE A 41 -12.86 2.85 -0.13
C PHE A 41 -14.17 2.72 0.66
N LYS A 42 -15.04 1.83 0.24
CA LYS A 42 -16.27 1.58 0.99
C LYS A 42 -15.98 0.87 2.30
N LYS A 43 -14.97 0.03 2.31
CA LYS A 43 -14.48 -0.63 3.51
C LYS A 43 -12.99 -0.81 3.38
N ALA A 44 -12.35 -1.30 4.42
CA ALA A 44 -10.91 -1.48 4.41
C ALA A 44 -10.48 -2.33 3.20
N PRO A 45 -9.55 -1.85 2.37
CA PRO A 45 -9.10 -2.58 1.18
C PRO A 45 -8.08 -3.65 1.51
N VAL A 46 -7.75 -4.45 0.52
CA VAL A 46 -6.55 -5.28 0.54
C VAL A 46 -5.38 -4.40 0.12
N VAL A 47 -4.29 -4.45 0.87
CA VAL A 47 -3.10 -3.66 0.55
C VAL A 47 -1.93 -4.59 0.33
N VAL A 48 -1.25 -4.41 -0.80
CA VAL A 48 -0.06 -5.16 -1.16
C VAL A 48 1.11 -4.20 -1.23
N LEU A 49 2.22 -4.58 -0.62
CA LEU A 49 3.43 -3.76 -0.63
C LEU A 49 4.37 -4.26 -1.71
N THR A 50 5.04 -3.31 -2.37
CA THR A 50 6.03 -3.61 -3.39
C THR A 50 7.31 -2.88 -3.03
N PRO A 51 8.21 -3.55 -2.26
CA PRO A 51 9.48 -2.91 -1.91
C PRO A 51 10.24 -2.50 -3.17
N GLN A 52 10.71 -1.28 -3.19
CA GLN A 52 11.34 -0.70 -4.37
C GLN A 52 12.87 -0.69 -4.30
N GLU A 53 13.42 -0.96 -3.13
CA GLU A 53 14.86 -0.86 -2.97
C GLU A 53 15.46 -2.23 -2.74
N ARG A 54 16.54 -2.46 -3.43
CA ARG A 54 17.34 -3.65 -3.29
C ARG A 54 18.21 -3.53 -2.03
N ASP A 55 18.58 -4.63 -1.47
CA ASP A 55 19.53 -4.70 -0.35
C ASP A 55 19.01 -4.11 0.96
N ILE A 56 17.74 -3.79 1.03
CA ILE A 56 17.13 -3.42 2.30
C ILE A 56 16.63 -4.70 2.96
N THR A 57 17.26 -5.05 4.07
CA THR A 57 16.77 -6.18 4.87
C THR A 57 15.74 -5.66 5.86
N GLY A 58 14.83 -6.52 6.25
CA GLY A 58 13.79 -6.15 7.19
C GLY A 58 12.49 -6.81 6.85
N ASN A 59 11.52 -6.66 7.73
CA ASN A 59 10.18 -7.20 7.57
C ASN A 59 9.22 -6.07 7.25
N TYR A 60 8.55 -6.18 6.12
CA TYR A 60 7.56 -5.20 5.71
C TYR A 60 6.18 -5.65 6.17
N SER A 61 5.37 -4.72 6.63
CA SER A 61 4.00 -5.01 7.02
C SER A 61 3.12 -3.77 6.87
N VAL A 62 1.82 -4.02 6.89
CA VAL A 62 0.82 -2.95 6.85
C VAL A 62 -0.08 -3.13 8.05
N THR A 63 -0.35 -2.03 8.74
CA THR A 63 -1.26 -2.03 9.89
C THR A 63 -2.27 -0.91 9.74
N SER A 64 -3.28 -0.93 10.62
CA SER A 64 -4.28 0.14 10.68
C SER A 64 -4.94 0.40 9.34
N ILE A 65 -5.26 -0.67 8.60
CA ILE A 65 -5.90 -0.52 7.30
C ILE A 65 -7.35 -0.12 7.52
N THR A 66 -7.70 1.04 6.95
CA THR A 66 -9.06 1.57 7.00
C THR A 66 -9.50 1.94 5.60
N ALA A 67 -10.74 2.37 5.47
CA ALA A 67 -11.24 2.84 4.19
C ALA A 67 -10.47 4.06 3.66
N SER A 68 -9.80 4.80 4.54
CA SER A 68 -9.15 6.07 4.20
C SER A 68 -7.63 5.98 4.07
N GLY A 69 -7.01 4.97 4.64
CA GLY A 69 -5.56 4.86 4.59
C GLY A 69 -5.03 3.70 5.41
N CYS A 70 -3.72 3.67 5.58
CA CYS A 70 -3.05 2.62 6.34
C CYS A 70 -1.70 3.13 6.83
N THR A 71 -1.01 2.31 7.61
CA THR A 71 0.36 2.57 8.03
C THR A 71 1.24 1.45 7.48
N VAL A 72 2.31 1.83 6.81
CA VAL A 72 3.27 0.90 6.24
C VAL A 72 4.49 0.88 7.15
N TRP A 73 4.99 -0.32 7.45
CA TRP A 73 6.12 -0.51 8.35
C TRP A 73 7.23 -1.30 7.70
N VAL A 74 8.45 -1.03 8.14
CA VAL A 74 9.55 -1.97 7.98
C VAL A 74 10.23 -2.10 9.33
N ASP A 75 10.46 -3.35 9.77
CA ASP A 75 11.08 -3.64 11.05
C ASP A 75 12.42 -4.32 10.81
N ASN A 76 13.36 -4.07 11.71
CA ASN A 76 14.70 -4.69 11.68
C ASN A 76 15.46 -4.40 10.39
N ALA A 77 15.26 -3.21 9.83
CA ALA A 77 16.01 -2.81 8.65
C ALA A 77 17.46 -2.56 9.00
N ALA A 78 18.34 -2.85 8.06
CA ALA A 78 19.77 -2.62 8.24
C ALA A 78 20.16 -1.16 8.05
N THR A 79 19.22 -0.30 7.67
CA THR A 79 19.49 1.10 7.39
C THR A 79 18.64 2.00 8.27
N THR A 80 19.13 3.23 8.46
CA THR A 80 18.31 4.30 9.05
C THR A 80 18.02 5.41 8.04
N SER A 81 18.42 5.22 6.80
CA SER A 81 18.08 6.13 5.72
C SER A 81 16.66 5.86 5.23
N ASP A 82 16.01 6.89 4.70
CA ASP A 82 14.66 6.74 4.18
C ASP A 82 14.58 5.63 3.15
N VAL A 83 13.51 4.86 3.21
CA VAL A 83 13.27 3.74 2.31
C VAL A 83 11.95 3.95 1.58
N GLU A 84 11.96 3.76 0.27
CA GLU A 84 10.76 3.89 -0.53
C GLU A 84 10.11 2.55 -0.74
N VAL A 85 8.79 2.50 -0.54
CA VAL A 85 8.02 1.28 -0.76
C VAL A 85 6.78 1.64 -1.58
N GLY A 86 6.48 0.82 -2.58
CA GLY A 86 5.25 0.97 -3.35
C GLY A 86 4.11 0.22 -2.68
N TYR A 87 2.91 0.63 -2.99
CA TYR A 87 1.73 -0.07 -2.49
C TYR A 87 0.65 -0.11 -3.56
N ILE A 88 -0.18 -1.13 -3.47
CA ILE A 88 -1.39 -1.27 -4.27
C ILE A 88 -2.52 -1.57 -3.31
N ALA A 89 -3.57 -0.77 -3.34
CA ALA A 89 -4.75 -0.96 -2.50
C ALA A 89 -5.94 -1.24 -3.40
N MET A 90 -6.68 -2.29 -3.08
CA MET A 90 -7.78 -2.77 -3.93
C MET A 90 -9.00 -3.08 -3.10
N ASP A 91 -10.19 -2.88 -3.71
CA ASP A 91 -11.43 -3.34 -3.10
C ASP A 91 -11.34 -4.81 -2.74
N GLN A 92 -11.97 -5.15 -1.65
CA GLN A 92 -12.13 -6.54 -1.26
C GLN A 92 -13.24 -7.21 -2.04
#